data_9f047691ef2180c552815b1937a1045a
#
_entry.id   9f047691ef2180c552815b1937a1045a
#
_cell.length_a   1.000
_cell.length_b   1.000
_cell.length_c   1.000
_cell.angle_alpha   90.00
_cell.angle_beta   90.00
_cell.angle_gamma   90.00
#
_symmetry.space_group_name_H-M   'P 1'
#
loop_
_entity.id
_entity.type
_entity.pdbx_description
1 polymer ?
#
loop_
_entity_poly.entity_id
_entity_poly.type
_entity_poly.pdbx_seq_one_letter_code
_entity_poly.pdbx_strand_id
1 'polypeptide(L)'
;LRNIKFYLSAFAILVSTTSCLDKYPGSSIPEKEAMRTFADAEQTLTGIYASLKSNALYSGYLTLLPDIQADLVYAVEGNTNTYGSFWRWDIRPTDLQLEAVYAALYKVIGNCNFYLDRIDEVVANEISDTNIEKLEQYTGEVYAVRALCYTELLKTFCKAYEPDTAQSELGVVLRTKYFTPLSLIHI
;
A
#
# COMPACT_ATOMS: atom_id res chain seq x y z
N LEU A 1 49.76 -2.61 -40.21
CA LEU A 1 49.55 -3.59 -39.11
C LEU A 1 49.46 -2.91 -37.74
N ARG A 2 50.21 -1.84 -37.45
CA ARG A 2 50.18 -1.13 -36.14
C ARG A 2 48.86 -0.42 -35.87
N ASN A 3 48.26 0.18 -36.88
CA ASN A 3 46.98 0.91 -36.76
C ASN A 3 45.77 -0.05 -36.62
N ILE A 4 45.79 -1.22 -37.24
CA ILE A 4 44.75 -2.24 -37.10
C ILE A 4 44.66 -2.78 -35.65
N LYS A 5 45.81 -2.98 -34.99
CA LYS A 5 45.82 -3.40 -33.58
C LYS A 5 45.22 -2.33 -32.65
N PHE A 6 45.47 -1.06 -32.94
CA PHE A 6 44.90 0.07 -32.18
C PHE A 6 43.37 0.15 -32.35
N TYR A 7 42.83 0.01 -33.54
CA TYR A 7 41.40 -0.01 -33.78
C TYR A 7 40.70 -1.24 -33.19
N LEU A 8 41.35 -2.42 -33.23
CA LEU A 8 40.83 -3.62 -32.60
C LEU A 8 40.80 -3.50 -31.07
N SER A 9 41.80 -2.89 -30.43
CA SER A 9 41.79 -2.67 -28.99
C SER A 9 40.75 -1.61 -28.57
N ALA A 10 40.59 -0.55 -29.33
CA ALA A 10 39.56 0.48 -29.10
C ALA A 10 38.14 -0.08 -29.25
N PHE A 11 37.91 -0.95 -30.23
CA PHE A 11 36.61 -1.64 -30.41
C PHE A 11 36.32 -2.63 -29.26
N ALA A 12 37.32 -3.38 -28.77
CA ALA A 12 37.18 -4.27 -27.65
C ALA A 12 36.82 -3.53 -26.34
N ILE A 13 37.37 -2.33 -26.12
CA ILE A 13 37.01 -1.49 -24.96
C ILE A 13 35.60 -0.94 -25.08
N LEU A 14 35.11 -0.57 -26.28
CA LEU A 14 33.74 -0.10 -26.49
C LEU A 14 32.68 -1.17 -26.23
N VAL A 15 32.98 -2.44 -26.52
CA VAL A 15 32.06 -3.57 -26.31
C VAL A 15 31.99 -3.98 -24.83
N SER A 16 33.04 -3.72 -24.03
CA SER A 16 33.07 -4.07 -22.61
C SER A 16 32.32 -3.08 -21.71
N THR A 17 31.83 -1.93 -22.21
CA THR A 17 31.09 -0.93 -21.44
C THR A 17 29.57 -1.16 -21.44
N THR A 18 29.06 -2.16 -22.14
CA THR A 18 27.64 -2.56 -22.06
C THR A 18 27.40 -3.51 -20.87
N SER A 19 27.97 -3.21 -19.72
CA SER A 19 27.65 -3.89 -18.47
C SER A 19 26.28 -3.48 -18.00
N CYS A 20 25.40 -4.45 -17.80
CA CYS A 20 24.02 -4.31 -17.33
C CYS A 20 23.91 -3.29 -16.19
N LEU A 21 23.37 -2.11 -16.50
CA LEU A 21 22.99 -1.07 -15.51
C LEU A 21 21.73 -1.43 -14.74
N ASP A 22 20.97 -2.42 -15.20
CA ASP A 22 19.73 -2.91 -14.55
C ASP A 22 20.01 -4.05 -13.57
N LYS A 23 20.95 -3.86 -12.63
CA LYS A 23 21.15 -4.82 -11.56
C LYS A 23 20.25 -4.44 -10.37
N TYR A 24 19.06 -5.04 -10.32
CA TYR A 24 18.23 -4.99 -9.12
C TYR A 24 18.98 -5.66 -7.95
N PRO A 25 18.87 -5.11 -6.72
CA PRO A 25 19.38 -5.80 -5.53
C PRO A 25 18.81 -7.22 -5.49
N GLY A 26 19.63 -8.22 -5.18
CA GLY A 26 19.20 -9.63 -5.21
C GLY A 26 18.05 -10.01 -4.26
N SER A 27 17.60 -9.04 -3.45
CA SER A 27 16.44 -9.13 -2.57
C SER A 27 15.17 -8.41 -3.09
N SER A 28 15.22 -7.79 -4.29
CA SER A 28 14.07 -7.09 -4.88
C SER A 28 13.68 -7.73 -6.21
N ILE A 29 12.40 -8.01 -6.36
CA ILE A 29 11.80 -8.46 -7.61
C ILE A 29 11.37 -7.22 -8.40
N PRO A 30 11.71 -7.11 -9.71
CA PRO A 30 11.21 -6.03 -10.55
C PRO A 30 9.67 -5.98 -10.49
N GLU A 31 9.12 -4.79 -10.41
CA GLU A 31 7.66 -4.62 -10.29
C GLU A 31 6.87 -5.35 -11.38
N LYS A 32 7.41 -5.40 -12.60
CA LYS A 32 6.79 -6.11 -13.74
C LYS A 32 6.77 -7.63 -13.57
N GLU A 33 7.56 -8.17 -12.65
CA GLU A 33 7.68 -9.61 -12.39
C GLU A 33 7.02 -10.02 -11.05
N ALA A 34 6.54 -9.06 -10.30
CA ALA A 34 6.15 -9.26 -8.90
C ALA A 34 4.80 -9.98 -8.69
N MET A 35 3.99 -10.23 -9.72
CA MET A 35 2.75 -11.00 -9.60
C MET A 35 2.37 -11.55 -10.97
N ARG A 36 2.75 -12.82 -11.25
CA ARG A 36 2.52 -13.48 -12.55
C ARG A 36 1.86 -14.85 -12.46
N THR A 37 1.89 -15.46 -11.29
CA THR A 37 1.39 -16.81 -11.06
C THR A 37 0.31 -16.83 -9.99
N PHE A 38 -0.46 -17.92 -9.93
CA PHE A 38 -1.40 -18.19 -8.84
C PHE A 38 -0.76 -18.02 -7.46
N ALA A 39 0.45 -18.60 -7.26
CA ALA A 39 1.15 -18.51 -5.99
C ALA A 39 1.54 -17.06 -5.63
N ASP A 40 1.93 -16.25 -6.61
CA ASP A 40 2.23 -14.83 -6.37
C ASP A 40 0.98 -14.05 -5.96
N ALA A 41 -0.18 -14.35 -6.56
CA ALA A 41 -1.45 -13.74 -6.21
C ALA A 41 -1.86 -14.11 -4.77
N GLU A 42 -1.73 -15.39 -4.39
CA GLU A 42 -1.99 -15.85 -3.03
C GLU A 42 -1.06 -15.21 -1.98
N GLN A 43 0.23 -15.08 -2.30
CA GLN A 43 1.19 -14.39 -1.43
C GLN A 43 0.89 -12.90 -1.33
N THR A 44 0.48 -12.26 -2.43
CA THR A 44 0.11 -10.83 -2.44
C THR A 44 -1.12 -10.59 -1.57
N LEU A 45 -2.16 -11.42 -1.67
CA LEU A 45 -3.34 -11.37 -0.81
C LEU A 45 -2.96 -11.54 0.67
N THR A 46 -2.11 -12.53 0.98
CA THR A 46 -1.59 -12.74 2.35
C THR A 46 -0.86 -11.48 2.86
N GLY A 47 -0.05 -10.84 2.01
CA GLY A 47 0.63 -9.59 2.32
C GLY A 47 -0.32 -8.41 2.58
N ILE A 48 -1.43 -8.34 1.85
CA ILE A 48 -2.50 -7.36 2.07
C ILE A 48 -3.10 -7.55 3.47
N TYR A 49 -3.50 -8.76 3.84
CA TYR A 49 -4.01 -9.06 5.18
C TYR A 49 -2.98 -8.82 6.29
N ALA A 50 -1.72 -9.18 6.05
CA ALA A 50 -0.64 -8.91 7.00
C ALA A 50 -0.45 -7.41 7.24
N SER A 51 -0.65 -6.57 6.23
CA SER A 51 -0.54 -5.12 6.34
C SER A 51 -1.60 -4.51 7.27
N LEU A 52 -2.79 -5.11 7.37
CA LEU A 52 -3.84 -4.70 8.31
C LEU A 52 -3.44 -4.91 9.78
N LYS A 53 -2.50 -5.81 10.07
CA LYS A 53 -2.01 -6.09 11.43
C LYS A 53 -0.94 -5.10 11.90
N SER A 54 -0.66 -4.03 11.16
CA SER A 54 0.31 -3.03 11.60
C SER A 54 -0.14 -2.32 12.88
N ASN A 55 0.83 -1.82 13.67
CA ASN A 55 0.54 -1.03 14.87
C ASN A 55 -0.24 0.27 14.59
N ALA A 56 -0.15 0.79 13.39
CA ALA A 56 -0.97 1.94 12.99
C ALA A 56 -2.44 1.55 12.75
N LEU A 57 -2.74 0.29 12.44
CA LEU A 57 -4.08 -0.20 12.13
C LEU A 57 -4.63 -1.09 13.26
N TYR A 58 -5.11 -2.29 12.93
CA TYR A 58 -5.89 -3.13 13.85
C TYR A 58 -5.10 -3.73 15.03
N SER A 59 -3.76 -3.68 15.01
CA SER A 59 -2.95 -4.05 16.19
C SER A 59 -2.62 -2.86 17.10
N GLY A 60 -3.19 -1.67 16.86
CA GLY A 60 -2.87 -0.50 17.67
C GLY A 60 -3.79 0.69 17.43
N TYR A 61 -3.32 1.73 16.77
CA TYR A 61 -3.96 3.07 16.79
C TYR A 61 -5.41 3.06 16.28
N LEU A 62 -5.70 2.34 15.20
CA LEU A 62 -7.05 2.34 14.61
C LEU A 62 -8.11 1.75 15.55
N THR A 63 -7.73 0.85 16.47
CA THR A 63 -8.63 0.29 17.49
C THR A 63 -8.59 1.09 18.79
N LEU A 64 -7.39 1.50 19.21
CA LEU A 64 -7.19 2.15 20.50
C LEU A 64 -7.71 3.59 20.55
N LEU A 65 -7.46 4.39 19.52
CA LEU A 65 -7.80 5.82 19.55
C LEU A 65 -9.30 6.07 19.65
N PRO A 66 -10.19 5.36 18.92
CA PRO A 66 -11.63 5.48 19.11
C PRO A 66 -12.10 5.12 20.53
N ASP A 67 -11.51 4.08 21.14
CA ASP A 67 -11.86 3.66 22.50
C ASP A 67 -11.48 4.75 23.54
N ILE A 68 -10.33 5.40 23.33
CA ILE A 68 -9.90 6.54 24.15
C ILE A 68 -10.88 7.71 24.00
N GLN A 69 -11.29 8.03 22.78
CA GLN A 69 -12.21 9.12 22.49
C GLN A 69 -13.65 8.84 22.99
N ALA A 70 -14.02 7.58 23.07
CA ALA A 70 -15.32 7.15 23.58
C ALA A 70 -15.37 7.00 25.11
N ASP A 71 -14.32 7.43 25.83
CA ASP A 71 -14.18 7.29 27.29
C ASP A 71 -14.26 5.83 27.80
N LEU A 72 -13.99 4.84 26.92
CA LEU A 72 -13.93 3.42 27.31
C LEU A 72 -12.64 3.10 28.08
N VAL A 73 -11.64 3.94 27.99
CA VAL A 73 -10.37 3.88 28.72
C VAL A 73 -10.03 5.25 29.30
N TYR A 74 -9.31 5.26 30.41
CA TYR A 74 -8.89 6.51 31.07
C TYR A 74 -7.40 6.50 31.42
N ALA A 75 -6.83 7.69 31.52
CA ALA A 75 -5.44 7.87 31.93
C ALA A 75 -5.32 7.72 33.44
N VAL A 76 -4.47 6.80 33.93
CA VAL A 76 -4.17 6.62 35.35
C VAL A 76 -3.25 7.73 35.87
N GLU A 77 -3.27 7.96 37.18
CA GLU A 77 -2.31 8.87 37.85
C GLU A 77 -0.86 8.44 37.55
N GLY A 78 0.01 9.39 37.27
CA GLY A 78 1.42 9.14 36.92
C GLY A 78 1.63 8.63 35.48
N ASN A 79 0.61 8.69 34.61
CA ASN A 79 0.74 8.31 33.20
C ASN A 79 1.76 9.20 32.47
N THR A 80 2.31 8.69 31.35
CA THR A 80 3.30 9.39 30.52
C THR A 80 2.67 10.38 29.53
N ASN A 81 1.35 10.58 29.59
CA ASN A 81 0.59 11.42 28.66
C ASN A 81 0.71 10.99 27.16
N THR A 82 0.99 9.72 26.89
CA THR A 82 1.25 9.19 25.53
C THR A 82 0.12 9.47 24.54
N TYR A 83 -1.14 9.43 25.00
CA TYR A 83 -2.33 9.70 24.17
C TYR A 83 -3.14 10.88 24.74
N GLY A 84 -2.49 11.80 25.42
CA GLY A 84 -3.15 12.89 26.12
C GLY A 84 -3.96 13.84 25.24
N SER A 85 -3.56 14.05 23.98
CA SER A 85 -4.31 14.83 23.02
C SER A 85 -5.66 14.16 22.68
N PHE A 86 -5.69 12.83 22.56
CA PHE A 86 -6.90 12.07 22.19
C PHE A 86 -7.94 12.06 23.33
N TRP A 87 -7.55 11.74 24.55
CA TRP A 87 -8.52 11.68 25.66
C TRP A 87 -8.98 13.07 26.14
N ARG A 88 -8.20 14.14 25.84
CA ARG A 88 -8.63 15.52 26.08
C ARG A 88 -9.37 16.15 24.90
N TRP A 89 -9.54 15.43 23.81
CA TRP A 89 -10.10 15.94 22.55
C TRP A 89 -9.37 17.17 21.97
N ASP A 90 -8.06 17.33 22.29
CA ASP A 90 -7.15 18.32 21.70
C ASP A 90 -6.38 17.70 20.53
N ILE A 91 -7.14 17.19 19.53
CA ILE A 91 -6.61 16.48 18.38
C ILE A 91 -6.15 17.48 17.33
N ARG A 92 -4.95 17.28 16.79
CA ARG A 92 -4.33 18.18 15.81
C ARG A 92 -4.00 17.44 14.51
N PRO A 93 -4.04 18.14 13.36
CA PRO A 93 -3.59 17.57 12.08
C PRO A 93 -2.13 17.08 12.07
N THR A 94 -1.32 17.52 13.04
CA THR A 94 0.09 17.15 13.20
C THR A 94 0.32 15.96 14.13
N ASP A 95 -0.74 15.33 14.64
CA ASP A 95 -0.60 14.15 15.51
C ASP A 95 -0.05 12.96 14.70
N LEU A 96 1.12 12.48 15.09
CA LEU A 96 1.85 11.41 14.40
C LEU A 96 1.06 10.10 14.32
N GLN A 97 0.20 9.85 15.28
CA GLN A 97 -0.67 8.66 15.29
C GLN A 97 -1.69 8.72 14.16
N LEU A 98 -2.29 9.90 13.91
CA LEU A 98 -3.23 10.08 12.80
C LEU A 98 -2.53 10.00 11.44
N GLU A 99 -1.35 10.62 11.32
CA GLU A 99 -0.52 10.49 10.12
C GLU A 99 -0.18 9.02 9.84
N ALA A 100 0.22 8.27 10.88
CA ALA A 100 0.54 6.86 10.74
C ALA A 100 -0.68 6.01 10.29
N VAL A 101 -1.88 6.27 10.84
CA VAL A 101 -3.13 5.60 10.43
C VAL A 101 -3.44 5.91 8.96
N TYR A 102 -3.41 7.19 8.59
CA TYR A 102 -3.68 7.64 7.22
C TYR A 102 -2.73 6.97 6.20
N ALA A 103 -1.43 7.06 6.47
CA ALA A 103 -0.40 6.47 5.62
C ALA A 103 -0.53 4.95 5.50
N ALA A 104 -0.82 4.26 6.62
CA ALA A 104 -0.97 2.81 6.63
C ALA A 104 -2.21 2.35 5.85
N LEU A 105 -3.36 3.03 5.98
CA LEU A 105 -4.56 2.72 5.19
C LEU A 105 -4.32 2.90 3.69
N TYR A 106 -3.69 4.00 3.28
CA TYR A 106 -3.36 4.19 1.86
C TYR A 106 -2.29 3.22 1.36
N LYS A 107 -1.39 2.73 2.21
CA LYS A 107 -0.46 1.65 1.86
C LYS A 107 -1.22 0.35 1.56
N VAL A 108 -2.21 -0.01 2.38
CA VAL A 108 -3.04 -1.20 2.11
C VAL A 108 -3.84 -1.02 0.82
N ILE A 109 -4.45 0.16 0.60
CA ILE A 109 -5.15 0.50 -0.66
C ILE A 109 -4.20 0.37 -1.86
N GLY A 110 -2.95 0.85 -1.74
CA GLY A 110 -1.93 0.70 -2.76
C GLY A 110 -1.62 -0.76 -3.08
N ASN A 111 -1.50 -1.62 -2.06
CA ASN A 111 -1.31 -3.06 -2.24
C ASN A 111 -2.53 -3.73 -2.90
N CYS A 112 -3.75 -3.32 -2.53
CA CYS A 112 -4.97 -3.79 -3.20
C CYS A 112 -5.00 -3.38 -4.68
N ASN A 113 -4.65 -2.13 -4.99
CA ASN A 113 -4.60 -1.65 -6.37
C ASN A 113 -3.50 -2.38 -7.17
N PHE A 114 -2.35 -2.67 -6.56
CA PHE A 114 -1.30 -3.47 -7.18
C PHE A 114 -1.82 -4.85 -7.59
N TYR A 115 -2.55 -5.53 -6.72
CA TYR A 115 -3.19 -6.81 -7.01
C TYR A 115 -4.18 -6.68 -8.16
N LEU A 116 -5.12 -5.73 -8.05
CA LEU A 116 -6.21 -5.55 -9.01
C LEU A 116 -5.74 -5.12 -10.40
N ASP A 117 -4.64 -4.40 -10.51
CA ASP A 117 -4.07 -3.99 -11.80
C ASP A 117 -3.36 -5.14 -12.54
N ARG A 118 -3.10 -6.29 -11.88
CA ARG A 118 -2.34 -7.43 -12.44
C ARG A 118 -3.11 -8.74 -12.50
N ILE A 119 -4.21 -8.87 -11.79
CA ILE A 119 -4.90 -10.15 -11.65
C ILE A 119 -5.41 -10.69 -12.99
N ASP A 120 -5.83 -9.83 -13.91
CA ASP A 120 -6.32 -10.25 -15.21
C ASP A 120 -5.26 -10.99 -16.02
N GLU A 121 -3.98 -10.58 -15.93
CA GLU A 121 -2.85 -11.27 -16.59
C GLU A 121 -2.59 -12.63 -15.94
N VAL A 122 -2.70 -12.74 -14.61
CA VAL A 122 -2.54 -14.01 -13.89
C VAL A 122 -3.63 -14.99 -14.29
N VAL A 123 -4.90 -14.55 -14.33
CA VAL A 123 -6.04 -15.37 -14.74
C VAL A 123 -5.90 -15.83 -16.20
N ALA A 124 -5.48 -14.92 -17.09
CA ALA A 124 -5.30 -15.25 -18.51
C ALA A 124 -4.21 -16.32 -18.78
N ASN A 125 -3.23 -16.44 -17.88
CA ASN A 125 -2.15 -17.43 -17.99
C ASN A 125 -2.37 -18.68 -17.14
N GLU A 126 -3.43 -18.74 -16.32
CA GLU A 126 -3.76 -19.91 -15.49
C GLU A 126 -4.56 -20.92 -16.31
N ILE A 127 -4.24 -22.21 -16.17
CA ILE A 127 -4.87 -23.30 -16.89
C ILE A 127 -5.75 -24.20 -16.00
N SER A 128 -5.68 -24.02 -14.70
CA SER A 128 -6.46 -24.79 -13.73
C SER A 128 -7.76 -24.07 -13.39
N ASP A 129 -8.90 -24.66 -13.74
CA ASP A 129 -10.22 -24.10 -13.41
C ASP A 129 -10.38 -23.85 -11.90
N THR A 130 -9.89 -24.78 -11.07
CA THR A 130 -9.92 -24.61 -9.60
C THR A 130 -9.10 -23.41 -9.12
N ASN A 131 -7.96 -23.13 -9.76
CA ASN A 131 -7.15 -21.96 -9.42
C ASN A 131 -7.84 -20.68 -9.89
N ILE A 132 -8.47 -20.70 -11.06
CA ILE A 132 -9.24 -19.56 -11.61
C ILE A 132 -10.38 -19.20 -10.64
N GLU A 133 -11.16 -20.16 -10.18
CA GLU A 133 -12.22 -19.93 -9.17
C GLU A 133 -11.67 -19.30 -7.89
N LYS A 134 -10.51 -19.76 -7.41
CA LYS A 134 -9.86 -19.16 -6.23
C LYS A 134 -9.37 -17.74 -6.51
N LEU A 135 -8.81 -17.45 -7.69
CA LEU A 135 -8.38 -16.09 -8.05
C LEU A 135 -9.55 -15.13 -8.11
N GLU A 136 -10.73 -15.57 -8.57
CA GLU A 136 -11.96 -14.77 -8.53
C GLU A 136 -12.39 -14.48 -7.08
N GLN A 137 -12.36 -15.48 -6.19
CA GLN A 137 -12.63 -15.31 -4.77
C GLN A 137 -11.62 -14.30 -4.16
N TYR A 138 -10.32 -14.48 -4.38
CA TYR A 138 -9.28 -13.59 -3.87
C TYR A 138 -9.46 -12.15 -4.36
N THR A 139 -9.88 -11.98 -5.61
CA THR A 139 -10.20 -10.66 -6.16
C THR A 139 -11.36 -10.00 -5.41
N GLY A 140 -12.40 -10.77 -5.08
CA GLY A 140 -13.50 -10.30 -4.24
C GLY A 140 -13.03 -9.87 -2.84
N GLU A 141 -12.14 -10.65 -2.22
CA GLU A 141 -11.53 -10.33 -0.91
C GLU A 141 -10.71 -9.02 -0.98
N VAL A 142 -9.92 -8.83 -2.03
CA VAL A 142 -9.13 -7.60 -2.23
C VAL A 142 -10.03 -6.38 -2.38
N TYR A 143 -11.13 -6.49 -3.12
CA TYR A 143 -12.12 -5.42 -3.20
C TYR A 143 -12.73 -5.10 -1.83
N ALA A 144 -13.07 -6.13 -1.05
CA ALA A 144 -13.62 -5.97 0.30
C ALA A 144 -12.63 -5.27 1.25
N VAL A 145 -11.35 -5.67 1.23
CA VAL A 145 -10.30 -5.03 2.03
C VAL A 145 -10.11 -3.57 1.62
N ARG A 146 -10.10 -3.28 0.31
CA ARG A 146 -9.99 -1.89 -0.18
C ARG A 146 -11.17 -1.03 0.27
N ALA A 147 -12.39 -1.55 0.21
CA ALA A 147 -13.58 -0.88 0.69
C ALA A 147 -13.53 -0.64 2.21
N LEU A 148 -13.08 -1.64 2.99
CA LEU A 148 -12.84 -1.51 4.43
C LEU A 148 -11.88 -0.36 4.73
N CYS A 149 -10.74 -0.28 4.04
CA CYS A 149 -9.78 0.80 4.24
C CYS A 149 -10.37 2.19 3.95
N TYR A 150 -11.18 2.33 2.90
CA TYR A 150 -11.89 3.58 2.62
C TYR A 150 -12.94 3.91 3.69
N THR A 151 -13.64 2.91 4.19
CA THR A 151 -14.59 3.10 5.31
C THR A 151 -13.87 3.61 6.55
N GLU A 152 -12.72 3.04 6.90
CA GLU A 152 -11.93 3.51 8.05
C GLU A 152 -11.37 4.93 7.83
N LEU A 153 -10.94 5.25 6.61
CA LEU A 153 -10.52 6.62 6.26
C LEU A 153 -11.69 7.61 6.44
N LEU A 154 -12.89 7.29 5.95
CA LEU A 154 -14.05 8.15 6.08
C LEU A 154 -14.44 8.33 7.55
N LYS A 155 -14.48 7.27 8.35
CA LYS A 155 -14.81 7.32 9.78
C LYS A 155 -13.82 8.17 10.58
N THR A 156 -12.55 8.12 10.21
CA THR A 156 -11.47 8.76 11.01
C THR A 156 -11.21 10.20 10.58
N PHE A 157 -11.34 10.53 9.29
CA PHE A 157 -10.85 11.79 8.71
C PHE A 157 -11.94 12.65 8.07
N CYS A 158 -13.19 12.18 8.00
CA CYS A 158 -14.28 12.96 7.45
C CYS A 158 -15.33 13.27 8.51
N LYS A 159 -16.20 14.22 8.20
CA LYS A 159 -17.40 14.46 9.00
C LYS A 159 -18.37 13.29 8.87
N ALA A 160 -19.23 13.14 9.89
CA ALA A 160 -20.35 12.22 9.81
C ALA A 160 -21.21 12.53 8.58
N TYR A 161 -21.74 11.50 7.94
CA TYR A 161 -22.57 11.66 6.75
C TYR A 161 -23.89 12.36 7.11
N GLU A 162 -24.11 13.54 6.50
CA GLU A 162 -25.35 14.28 6.55
C GLU A 162 -25.89 14.46 5.13
N PRO A 163 -27.09 13.93 4.79
CA PRO A 163 -27.60 13.93 3.41
C PRO A 163 -27.64 15.31 2.75
N ASP A 164 -27.94 16.35 3.53
CA ASP A 164 -28.14 17.71 3.03
C ASP A 164 -26.82 18.43 2.72
N THR A 165 -25.71 18.04 3.33
CA THR A 165 -24.41 18.72 3.20
C THR A 165 -23.34 17.85 2.57
N ALA A 166 -23.53 16.53 2.46
CA ALA A 166 -22.53 15.56 2.02
C ALA A 166 -21.92 15.89 0.65
N GLN A 167 -22.67 16.50 -0.27
CA GLN A 167 -22.16 16.86 -1.61
C GLN A 167 -21.16 18.01 -1.59
N SER A 168 -21.18 18.83 -0.55
CA SER A 168 -20.30 20.00 -0.39
C SER A 168 -19.12 19.76 0.55
N GLU A 169 -19.10 18.63 1.23
CA GLU A 169 -18.06 18.30 2.20
C GLU A 169 -16.86 17.58 1.56
N LEU A 170 -15.69 17.83 2.13
CA LEU A 170 -14.46 17.15 1.68
C LEU A 170 -14.47 15.70 2.16
N GLY A 171 -14.23 14.78 1.20
CA GLY A 171 -14.02 13.37 1.47
C GLY A 171 -12.52 13.02 1.47
N VAL A 172 -12.23 11.74 1.35
CA VAL A 172 -10.87 11.21 1.19
C VAL A 172 -10.52 11.03 -0.27
N VAL A 173 -9.22 11.04 -0.60
CA VAL A 173 -8.74 10.88 -1.98
C VAL A 173 -9.02 9.47 -2.47
N LEU A 174 -9.85 9.32 -3.50
CA LEU A 174 -10.14 8.02 -4.11
C LEU A 174 -9.02 7.62 -5.07
N ARG A 175 -8.27 6.58 -4.72
CA ARG A 175 -7.22 5.98 -5.54
C ARG A 175 -7.62 4.57 -5.96
N THR A 176 -7.82 4.36 -7.25
CA THR A 176 -8.28 3.08 -7.82
C THR A 176 -7.23 2.39 -8.67
N LYS A 177 -6.08 3.01 -8.86
CA LYS A 177 -4.94 2.49 -9.62
C LYS A 177 -3.68 2.43 -8.76
N TYR A 178 -2.81 1.48 -9.06
CA TYR A 178 -1.47 1.42 -8.49
C TYR A 178 -0.59 2.50 -9.11
N PHE A 179 0.18 3.17 -8.27
CA PHE A 179 1.20 4.14 -8.69
C PHE A 179 2.51 3.80 -7.98
N THR A 180 3.58 3.66 -8.76
CA THR A 180 4.92 3.59 -8.19
C THR A 180 5.29 4.93 -7.53
N PRO A 181 6.10 4.93 -6.48
CA PRO A 181 6.56 6.16 -5.82
C PRO A 181 7.22 7.17 -6.78
N LEU A 182 7.84 6.69 -7.86
CA LEU A 182 8.47 7.52 -8.89
C LEU A 182 7.45 8.29 -9.75
N SER A 183 6.19 7.86 -9.81
CA SER A 183 5.14 8.56 -10.58
C SER A 183 4.58 9.78 -9.85
N LEU A 184 4.89 9.98 -8.59
CA LEU A 184 4.47 11.14 -7.79
C LEU A 184 5.33 12.40 -8.01
N ILE A 185 6.40 12.31 -8.79
CA ILE A 185 7.32 13.44 -9.08
C ILE A 185 6.78 14.35 -10.20
N HIS A 186 5.66 13.99 -10.83
CA HIS A 186 5.08 14.71 -11.97
C HIS A 186 3.67 15.30 -11.72
N ILE A 187 3.38 15.70 -10.48
CA ILE A 187 2.19 16.50 -10.17
C ILE A 187 2.60 17.90 -9.78
#